data_e5ed67588360adc5641baa1557541c20
#
_entry.id   e5ed67588360adc5641baa1557541c20
#
_cell.length_a   1.000
_cell.length_b   1.000
_cell.length_c   1.000
_cell.angle_alpha   90.00
_cell.angle_beta   90.00
_cell.angle_gamma   90.00
#
_symmetry.space_group_name_H-M   'P 1'
#
loop_
_entity.id
_entity.type
_entity.pdbx_description
1 polymer ?
#
loop_
_entity_poly.entity_id
_entity_poly.type
_entity_poly.pdbx_seq_one_letter_code
_entity_poly.pdbx_strand_id
1 'polypeptide(L)'
;MEYCASDDWRRLVHETILPTALAGVALGDDALEIGPGPGFTTDILQTKTAHLTAVELDEGLAAGLAERLAGTNVEVVVGDATALDFEAARFTGAASFHMLHHIAPAEAQDRVFAELARVLVPGATLVAADGVYSEGSAVFHQDDTYNPIDPAELDPRLRAAGFGSVRVRTYDLGWVCTARLT
;
A
#
# COMPACT_ATOMS: atom_id res chain seq x y z
N MET A 1 -14.76 6.11 6.92
CA MET A 1 -14.31 4.72 7.18
C MET A 1 -15.36 3.63 6.92
N GLU A 2 -16.67 3.87 7.06
CA GLU A 2 -17.69 2.82 6.81
C GLU A 2 -17.67 2.23 5.38
N TYR A 3 -17.39 3.04 4.35
CA TYR A 3 -17.33 2.54 2.97
C TYR A 3 -16.17 1.58 2.76
N CYS A 4 -14.97 1.88 3.27
CA CYS A 4 -13.78 1.01 3.14
C CYS A 4 -13.92 -0.34 3.86
N ALA A 5 -14.93 -0.51 4.72
CA ALA A 5 -15.26 -1.78 5.37
C ALA A 5 -16.48 -2.49 4.72
N SER A 6 -17.03 -1.95 3.63
CA SER A 6 -18.22 -2.49 2.98
C SER A 6 -17.92 -3.69 2.07
N ASP A 7 -18.93 -4.54 1.86
CA ASP A 7 -18.84 -5.66 0.91
C ASP A 7 -18.67 -5.18 -0.54
N ASP A 8 -19.21 -4.01 -0.90
CA ASP A 8 -19.05 -3.44 -2.23
C ASP A 8 -17.60 -2.99 -2.46
N TRP A 9 -16.98 -2.36 -1.46
CA TRP A 9 -15.57 -2.01 -1.51
C TRP A 9 -14.69 -3.26 -1.59
N ARG A 10 -14.93 -4.27 -0.74
CA ARG A 10 -14.22 -5.55 -0.79
C ARG A 10 -14.30 -6.19 -2.16
N ARG A 11 -15.50 -6.21 -2.78
CA ARG A 11 -15.68 -6.74 -4.13
C ARG A 11 -14.86 -5.97 -5.16
N LEU A 12 -14.89 -4.63 -5.11
CA LEU A 12 -14.11 -3.77 -6.00
C LEU A 12 -12.61 -4.05 -5.88
N VAL A 13 -12.10 -4.15 -4.65
CA VAL A 13 -10.70 -4.49 -4.37
C VAL A 13 -10.33 -5.84 -4.98
N HIS A 14 -11.12 -6.87 -4.74
CA HIS A 14 -10.81 -8.24 -5.15
C HIS A 14 -11.01 -8.50 -6.65
N GLU A 15 -12.02 -7.89 -7.28
CA GLU A 15 -12.38 -8.18 -8.66
C GLU A 15 -11.77 -7.22 -9.68
N THR A 16 -11.35 -6.03 -9.23
CA THR A 16 -10.87 -4.98 -10.15
C THR A 16 -9.48 -4.45 -9.80
N ILE A 17 -9.30 -3.96 -8.56
CA ILE A 17 -8.07 -3.25 -8.18
C ILE A 17 -6.89 -4.23 -8.13
N LEU A 18 -6.98 -5.28 -7.32
CA LEU A 18 -5.87 -6.22 -7.13
C LEU A 18 -5.52 -7.02 -8.40
N PRO A 19 -6.47 -7.55 -9.19
CA PRO A 19 -6.13 -8.19 -10.46
C PRO A 19 -5.39 -7.26 -11.42
N THR A 20 -5.78 -5.98 -11.45
CA THR A 20 -5.12 -4.97 -12.28
C THR A 20 -3.71 -4.62 -11.78
N ALA A 21 -3.56 -4.46 -10.46
CA ALA A 21 -2.30 -4.06 -9.85
C ALA A 21 -1.27 -5.20 -9.81
N LEU A 22 -1.72 -6.40 -9.49
CA LEU A 22 -0.84 -7.57 -9.28
C LEU A 22 -0.54 -8.37 -10.57
N ALA A 23 -1.06 -7.95 -11.73
CA ALA A 23 -0.82 -8.63 -12.99
C ALA A 23 0.68 -8.65 -13.33
N GLY A 24 1.32 -9.83 -13.26
CA GLY A 24 2.75 -10.00 -13.52
C GLY A 24 3.68 -9.44 -12.44
N VAL A 25 3.15 -9.11 -11.26
CA VAL A 25 3.93 -8.65 -10.11
C VAL A 25 4.29 -9.83 -9.22
N ALA A 26 5.58 -9.92 -8.85
CA ALA A 26 6.08 -10.84 -7.83
C ALA A 26 6.60 -10.01 -6.65
N LEU A 27 6.12 -10.32 -5.45
CA LEU A 27 6.54 -9.66 -4.20
C LEU A 27 7.70 -10.40 -3.50
N GLY A 28 8.05 -11.59 -3.99
CA GLY A 28 9.06 -12.43 -3.35
C GLY A 28 8.51 -13.16 -2.11
N ASP A 29 9.41 -13.62 -1.25
CA ASP A 29 9.05 -14.53 -0.16
C ASP A 29 8.75 -13.81 1.17
N ASP A 30 9.28 -12.61 1.38
CA ASP A 30 9.04 -11.78 2.58
C ASP A 30 8.55 -10.38 2.13
N ALA A 31 7.26 -10.18 2.15
CA ALA A 31 6.62 -8.97 1.64
C ALA A 31 6.10 -8.07 2.76
N LEU A 32 6.07 -6.77 2.47
CA LEU A 32 5.52 -5.74 3.34
C LEU A 32 4.24 -5.16 2.73
N GLU A 33 3.17 -5.08 3.50
CA GLU A 33 1.98 -4.29 3.20
C GLU A 33 1.91 -3.10 4.15
N ILE A 34 1.71 -1.89 3.64
CA ILE A 34 1.47 -0.70 4.45
C ILE A 34 0.02 -0.23 4.31
N GLY A 35 -0.63 0.02 5.45
CA GLY A 35 -2.02 0.44 5.55
C GLY A 35 -3.03 -0.61 5.09
N PRO A 36 -3.02 -1.83 5.68
CA PRO A 36 -3.96 -2.90 5.33
C PRO A 36 -5.42 -2.56 5.65
N GLY A 37 -5.67 -1.65 6.59
CA GLY A 37 -7.00 -1.33 7.09
C GLY A 37 -7.75 -2.59 7.56
N PRO A 38 -8.98 -2.86 7.04
CA PRO A 38 -9.73 -4.08 7.39
C PRO A 38 -9.12 -5.37 6.82
N GLY A 39 -8.08 -5.27 5.99
CA GLY A 39 -7.31 -6.41 5.49
C GLY A 39 -7.85 -7.08 4.22
N PHE A 40 -8.67 -6.41 3.41
CA PHE A 40 -9.18 -6.98 2.15
C PHE A 40 -8.07 -7.22 1.13
N THR A 41 -7.04 -6.38 1.12
CA THR A 41 -5.83 -6.57 0.31
C THR A 41 -4.94 -7.65 0.90
N THR A 42 -4.79 -7.68 2.21
CA THR A 42 -4.02 -8.67 2.97
C THR A 42 -4.48 -10.10 2.66
N ASP A 43 -5.80 -10.32 2.56
CA ASP A 43 -6.40 -11.64 2.24
C ASP A 43 -5.88 -12.21 0.90
N ILE A 44 -5.57 -11.36 -0.06
CA ILE A 44 -5.02 -11.77 -1.35
C ILE A 44 -3.48 -11.80 -1.30
N LEU A 45 -2.85 -10.78 -0.70
CA LEU A 45 -1.40 -10.67 -0.67
C LEU A 45 -0.75 -11.84 0.07
N GLN A 46 -1.35 -12.32 1.18
CA GLN A 46 -0.84 -13.49 1.90
C GLN A 46 -0.73 -14.76 1.04
N THR A 47 -1.51 -14.85 -0.04
CA THR A 47 -1.44 -15.98 -0.98
C THR A 47 -0.31 -15.84 -2.02
N LYS A 48 0.38 -14.70 -2.05
CA LYS A 48 1.38 -14.33 -3.06
C LYS A 48 2.82 -14.35 -2.52
N THR A 49 2.99 -14.57 -1.23
CA THR A 49 4.29 -14.54 -0.55
C THR A 49 4.35 -15.62 0.53
N ALA A 50 5.53 -16.02 0.96
CA ALA A 50 5.70 -16.99 2.05
C ALA A 50 5.45 -16.34 3.42
N HIS A 51 5.85 -15.06 3.56
CA HIS A 51 5.61 -14.23 4.75
C HIS A 51 5.11 -12.86 4.35
N LEU A 52 4.11 -12.35 5.05
CA LEU A 52 3.57 -11.01 4.86
C LEU A 52 3.57 -10.26 6.19
N THR A 53 4.30 -9.14 6.23
CA THR A 53 4.20 -8.19 7.35
C THR A 53 3.24 -7.08 6.94
N ALA A 54 2.18 -6.86 7.72
CA ALA A 54 1.18 -5.84 7.50
C ALA A 54 1.29 -4.75 8.58
N VAL A 55 1.65 -3.52 8.17
CA VAL A 55 1.84 -2.38 9.08
C VAL A 55 0.61 -1.48 9.05
N GLU A 56 -0.03 -1.33 10.20
CA GLU A 56 -1.24 -0.51 10.39
C GLU A 56 -1.01 0.51 11.50
N LEU A 57 -1.41 1.76 11.26
CA LEU A 57 -1.25 2.84 12.22
C LEU A 57 -2.31 2.78 13.34
N ASP A 58 -3.53 2.40 13.01
CA ASP A 58 -4.63 2.30 13.97
C ASP A 58 -4.52 0.99 14.78
N GLU A 59 -4.32 1.13 16.09
CA GLU A 59 -4.15 0.00 17.01
C GLU A 59 -5.37 -0.93 17.02
N GLY A 60 -6.59 -0.38 16.86
CA GLY A 60 -7.82 -1.17 16.87
C GLY A 60 -7.98 -2.01 15.60
N LEU A 61 -7.70 -1.41 14.42
CA LEU A 61 -7.68 -2.13 13.15
C LEU A 61 -6.57 -3.20 13.15
N ALA A 62 -5.38 -2.86 13.60
CA ALA A 62 -4.27 -3.80 13.71
C ALA A 62 -4.60 -5.00 14.61
N ALA A 63 -5.19 -4.75 15.79
CA ALA A 63 -5.58 -5.82 16.72
C ALA A 63 -6.64 -6.75 16.12
N GLY A 64 -7.68 -6.18 15.49
CA GLY A 64 -8.74 -6.97 14.84
C GLY A 64 -8.19 -7.79 13.65
N LEU A 65 -7.28 -7.21 12.88
CA LEU A 65 -6.64 -7.90 11.76
C LEU A 65 -5.73 -9.04 12.26
N ALA A 66 -4.94 -8.81 13.32
CA ALA A 66 -4.08 -9.81 13.93
C ALA A 66 -4.87 -10.99 14.50
N GLU A 67 -6.00 -10.73 15.17
CA GLU A 67 -6.89 -11.78 15.67
C GLU A 67 -7.46 -12.61 14.50
N ARG A 68 -7.95 -11.95 13.46
CA ARG A 68 -8.54 -12.61 12.28
C ARG A 68 -7.55 -13.49 11.52
N LEU A 69 -6.29 -13.05 11.43
CA LEU A 69 -5.23 -13.73 10.67
C LEU A 69 -4.32 -14.62 11.53
N ALA A 70 -4.68 -14.84 12.80
CA ALA A 70 -3.90 -15.70 13.68
C ALA A 70 -3.69 -17.10 13.09
N GLY A 71 -2.45 -17.57 13.10
CA GLY A 71 -2.06 -18.88 12.55
C GLY A 71 -1.87 -18.93 11.03
N THR A 72 -1.99 -17.79 10.34
CA THR A 72 -1.59 -17.65 8.93
C THR A 72 -0.12 -17.25 8.79
N ASN A 73 0.33 -16.93 7.57
CA ASN A 73 1.65 -16.41 7.28
C ASN A 73 1.73 -14.86 7.38
N VAL A 74 0.77 -14.23 8.03
CA VAL A 74 0.69 -12.78 8.19
C VAL A 74 1.11 -12.36 9.60
N GLU A 75 2.08 -11.46 9.71
CA GLU A 75 2.42 -10.72 10.91
C GLU A 75 1.82 -9.31 10.84
N VAL A 76 0.97 -8.95 11.79
CA VAL A 76 0.40 -7.58 11.86
C VAL A 76 1.16 -6.79 12.90
N VAL A 77 1.63 -5.60 12.49
CA VAL A 77 2.44 -4.70 13.33
C VAL A 77 1.77 -3.34 13.39
N VAL A 78 1.62 -2.78 14.59
CA VAL A 78 1.25 -1.37 14.75
C VAL A 78 2.45 -0.50 14.42
N GLY A 79 2.30 0.42 13.48
CA GLY A 79 3.42 1.28 13.06
C GLY A 79 3.03 2.40 12.11
N ASP A 80 3.93 3.39 12.02
CA ASP A 80 3.80 4.53 11.12
C ASP A 80 4.62 4.25 9.85
N ALA A 81 3.97 4.26 8.69
CA ALA A 81 4.62 4.05 7.39
C ALA A 81 5.66 5.14 7.05
N THR A 82 5.62 6.29 7.72
CA THR A 82 6.60 7.37 7.56
C THR A 82 7.89 7.16 8.39
N ALA A 83 7.91 6.15 9.27
CA ALA A 83 9.02 5.83 10.16
C ALA A 83 8.96 4.34 10.55
N LEU A 84 9.24 3.45 9.61
CA LEU A 84 9.14 2.00 9.77
C LEU A 84 10.24 1.46 10.73
N ASP A 85 9.82 0.74 11.78
CA ASP A 85 10.76 0.12 12.73
C ASP A 85 11.23 -1.26 12.23
N PHE A 86 11.90 -1.26 11.07
CA PHE A 86 12.52 -2.43 10.49
C PHE A 86 13.93 -2.13 10.04
N GLU A 87 14.78 -3.16 10.04
CA GLU A 87 16.12 -3.10 9.48
C GLU A 87 16.08 -2.77 7.97
N ALA A 88 17.14 -2.11 7.49
CA ALA A 88 17.28 -1.86 6.05
C ALA A 88 17.42 -3.18 5.28
N ALA A 89 16.91 -3.20 4.05
CA ALA A 89 17.01 -4.36 3.14
C ALA A 89 16.48 -5.66 3.75
N ARG A 90 15.32 -5.59 4.42
CA ARG A 90 14.62 -6.75 4.98
C ARG A 90 13.68 -7.41 3.96
N PHE A 91 12.84 -6.64 3.28
CA PHE A 91 11.72 -7.16 2.51
C PHE A 91 12.06 -7.36 1.03
N THR A 92 11.50 -8.40 0.43
CA THR A 92 11.67 -8.75 -0.98
C THR A 92 10.66 -8.09 -1.91
N GLY A 93 9.62 -7.46 -1.35
CA GLY A 93 8.64 -6.69 -2.06
C GLY A 93 7.75 -5.90 -1.10
N ALA A 94 7.07 -4.88 -1.63
CA ALA A 94 6.11 -4.11 -0.86
C ALA A 94 4.84 -3.80 -1.64
N ALA A 95 3.76 -3.61 -0.90
CA ALA A 95 2.44 -3.27 -1.41
C ALA A 95 1.80 -2.12 -0.61
N SER A 96 1.07 -1.24 -1.31
CA SER A 96 0.26 -0.18 -0.71
C SER A 96 -1.00 0.04 -1.55
N PHE A 97 -2.18 -0.09 -0.94
CA PHE A 97 -3.45 0.01 -1.66
C PHE A 97 -4.41 0.95 -0.95
N HIS A 98 -4.80 2.04 -1.63
CA HIS A 98 -5.77 3.02 -1.14
C HIS A 98 -5.46 3.56 0.27
N MET A 99 -4.18 3.80 0.55
CA MET A 99 -3.69 4.31 1.84
C MET A 99 -2.96 5.65 1.73
N LEU A 100 -2.21 5.87 0.63
CA LEU A 100 -1.35 7.03 0.50
C LEU A 100 -2.11 8.36 0.56
N HIS A 101 -3.36 8.39 0.08
CA HIS A 101 -4.20 9.59 0.14
C HIS A 101 -4.61 9.99 1.57
N HIS A 102 -4.46 9.12 2.56
CA HIS A 102 -4.64 9.45 3.98
C HIS A 102 -3.40 10.10 4.62
N ILE A 103 -2.30 10.24 3.88
CA ILE A 103 -1.05 10.82 4.39
C ILE A 103 -0.89 12.24 3.87
N ALA A 104 -0.75 13.20 4.79
CA ALA A 104 -0.48 14.60 4.49
C ALA A 104 0.60 15.16 5.45
N PRO A 105 1.36 16.16 5.02
CA PRO A 105 1.42 16.72 3.66
C PRO A 105 2.14 15.81 2.65
N ALA A 106 2.33 16.25 1.42
CA ALA A 106 2.99 15.47 0.36
C ALA A 106 4.39 14.97 0.75
N GLU A 107 5.13 15.77 1.54
CA GLU A 107 6.45 15.40 2.09
C GLU A 107 6.36 14.19 3.06
N ALA A 108 5.21 13.95 3.66
CA ALA A 108 4.99 12.75 4.47
C ALA A 108 4.85 11.50 3.58
N GLN A 109 4.20 11.62 2.44
CA GLN A 109 4.17 10.54 1.43
C GLN A 109 5.56 10.26 0.87
N ASP A 110 6.39 11.31 0.66
CA ASP A 110 7.78 11.13 0.23
C ASP A 110 8.61 10.39 1.27
N ARG A 111 8.35 10.62 2.57
CA ARG A 111 8.97 9.82 3.65
C ARG A 111 8.55 8.35 3.58
N VAL A 112 7.29 8.04 3.26
CA VAL A 112 6.86 6.65 3.03
C VAL A 112 7.65 6.01 1.90
N PHE A 113 7.83 6.70 0.77
CA PHE A 113 8.62 6.17 -0.34
C PHE A 113 10.09 5.95 0.04
N ALA A 114 10.67 6.85 0.82
CA ALA A 114 12.04 6.72 1.33
C ALA A 114 12.18 5.54 2.31
N GLU A 115 11.22 5.35 3.23
CA GLU A 115 11.20 4.22 4.16
C GLU A 115 11.03 2.90 3.41
N LEU A 116 10.11 2.84 2.43
CA LEU A 116 9.97 1.65 1.58
C LEU A 116 11.27 1.34 0.84
N ALA A 117 11.96 2.35 0.29
CA ALA A 117 13.26 2.15 -0.35
C ALA A 117 14.32 1.66 0.63
N ARG A 118 14.31 2.13 1.88
CA ARG A 118 15.25 1.72 2.92
C ARG A 118 15.07 0.26 3.35
N VAL A 119 13.81 -0.18 3.53
CA VAL A 119 13.51 -1.52 4.07
C VAL A 119 13.47 -2.61 2.99
N LEU A 120 13.41 -2.25 1.71
CA LEU A 120 13.43 -3.19 0.60
C LEU A 120 14.85 -3.60 0.22
N VAL A 121 15.01 -4.86 -0.18
CA VAL A 121 16.28 -5.32 -0.79
C VAL A 121 16.44 -4.72 -2.20
N PRO A 122 17.68 -4.50 -2.69
CA PRO A 122 17.89 -4.10 -4.08
C PRO A 122 17.20 -5.05 -5.07
N GLY A 123 16.52 -4.49 -6.05
CA GLY A 123 15.75 -5.25 -7.03
C GLY A 123 14.34 -5.64 -6.59
N ALA A 124 13.96 -5.38 -5.34
CA ALA A 124 12.59 -5.62 -4.86
C ALA A 124 11.56 -4.79 -5.61
N THR A 125 10.34 -5.29 -5.68
CA THR A 125 9.23 -4.62 -6.35
C THR A 125 8.32 -3.94 -5.33
N LEU A 126 8.04 -2.66 -5.55
CA LEU A 126 6.91 -1.94 -4.97
C LEU A 126 5.73 -2.01 -5.93
N VAL A 127 4.55 -2.37 -5.42
CA VAL A 127 3.27 -2.18 -6.11
C VAL A 127 2.37 -1.28 -5.27
N ALA A 128 1.78 -0.29 -5.91
CA ALA A 128 0.84 0.61 -5.25
C ALA A 128 -0.35 0.91 -6.16
N ALA A 129 -1.51 1.13 -5.57
CA ALA A 129 -2.68 1.66 -6.25
C ALA A 129 -3.44 2.61 -5.34
N ASP A 130 -3.94 3.70 -5.92
CA ASP A 130 -4.72 4.67 -5.16
C ASP A 130 -5.71 5.42 -6.07
N GLY A 131 -6.65 6.11 -5.45
CA GLY A 131 -7.59 6.99 -6.14
C GLY A 131 -6.92 8.26 -6.65
N VAL A 132 -7.56 8.89 -7.65
CA VAL A 132 -7.27 10.28 -8.02
C VAL A 132 -8.27 11.21 -7.34
N TYR A 133 -7.92 12.48 -7.25
CA TYR A 133 -8.85 13.49 -6.72
C TYR A 133 -10.17 13.48 -7.50
N SER A 134 -11.26 13.41 -6.75
CA SER A 134 -12.60 13.68 -7.27
C SER A 134 -13.45 14.37 -6.19
N GLU A 135 -14.42 15.19 -6.61
CA GLU A 135 -15.34 15.82 -5.67
C GLU A 135 -16.14 14.77 -4.88
N GLY A 136 -16.51 13.66 -5.52
CA GLY A 136 -17.20 12.55 -4.87
C GLY A 136 -16.35 11.91 -3.79
N SER A 137 -15.07 11.62 -4.07
CA SER A 137 -14.16 11.07 -3.07
C SER A 137 -13.88 12.05 -1.93
N ALA A 138 -13.76 13.34 -2.21
CA ALA A 138 -13.57 14.36 -1.20
C ALA A 138 -14.73 14.43 -0.19
N VAL A 139 -15.96 14.16 -0.62
CA VAL A 139 -17.12 14.10 0.27
C VAL A 139 -17.04 12.95 1.27
N PHE A 140 -16.49 11.80 0.88
CA PHE A 140 -16.29 10.66 1.79
C PHE A 140 -15.18 10.89 2.82
N HIS A 141 -14.29 11.89 2.59
CA HIS A 141 -13.16 12.22 3.46
C HIS A 141 -13.34 13.55 4.19
N GLN A 142 -14.58 14.05 4.36
CA GLN A 142 -14.84 15.36 4.98
C GLN A 142 -14.29 15.48 6.42
N ASP A 143 -14.24 14.36 7.16
CA ASP A 143 -13.75 14.30 8.53
C ASP A 143 -12.39 13.55 8.63
N ASP A 144 -11.69 13.38 7.49
CA ASP A 144 -10.44 12.63 7.41
C ASP A 144 -9.45 13.35 6.47
N THR A 145 -8.18 12.96 6.53
CA THR A 145 -7.16 13.44 5.60
C THR A 145 -7.46 12.93 4.19
N TYR A 146 -7.47 13.84 3.21
CA TYR A 146 -7.61 13.50 1.81
C TYR A 146 -6.58 14.24 0.97
N ASN A 147 -5.47 13.57 0.67
CA ASN A 147 -4.33 14.10 -0.07
C ASN A 147 -3.92 13.14 -1.21
N PRO A 148 -4.77 12.94 -2.23
CA PRO A 148 -4.50 12.02 -3.32
C PRO A 148 -3.31 12.50 -4.16
N ILE A 149 -2.49 11.54 -4.60
CA ILE A 149 -1.31 11.81 -5.43
C ILE A 149 -1.75 11.94 -6.89
N ASP A 150 -1.31 13.01 -7.57
CA ASP A 150 -1.42 13.09 -9.03
C ASP A 150 -0.53 11.99 -9.66
N PRO A 151 -1.09 11.11 -10.51
CA PRO A 151 -0.31 10.06 -11.17
C PRO A 151 0.93 10.57 -11.92
N ALA A 152 0.92 11.82 -12.41
CA ALA A 152 2.07 12.43 -13.09
C ALA A 152 3.25 12.69 -12.14
N GLU A 153 2.99 12.81 -10.83
CA GLU A 153 4.03 13.06 -9.82
C GLU A 153 4.70 11.77 -9.31
N LEU A 154 4.10 10.61 -9.53
CA LEU A 154 4.60 9.34 -8.97
C LEU A 154 6.00 8.97 -9.49
N ASP A 155 6.25 9.07 -10.81
CA ASP A 155 7.56 8.70 -11.37
C ASP A 155 8.70 9.55 -10.79
N PRO A 156 8.66 10.89 -10.80
CA PRO A 156 9.73 11.69 -10.24
C PRO A 156 9.89 11.50 -8.72
N ARG A 157 8.81 11.33 -7.95
CA ARG A 157 8.88 11.14 -6.49
C ARG A 157 9.48 9.78 -6.13
N LEU A 158 9.06 8.70 -6.78
CA LEU A 158 9.63 7.37 -6.58
C LEU A 158 11.10 7.30 -7.00
N ARG A 159 11.49 7.96 -8.11
CA ARG A 159 12.90 8.04 -8.49
C ARG A 159 13.74 8.80 -7.48
N ALA A 160 13.23 9.86 -6.92
CA ALA A 160 13.90 10.61 -5.84
C ALA A 160 14.14 9.74 -4.60
N ALA A 161 13.25 8.79 -4.31
CA ALA A 161 13.39 7.82 -3.23
C ALA A 161 14.34 6.64 -3.55
N GLY A 162 14.83 6.51 -4.81
CA GLY A 162 15.75 5.43 -5.21
C GLY A 162 15.14 4.31 -6.04
N PHE A 163 13.87 4.42 -6.42
CA PHE A 163 13.25 3.46 -7.31
C PHE A 163 13.58 3.74 -8.78
N GLY A 164 13.86 2.68 -9.53
CA GLY A 164 13.93 2.70 -10.99
C GLY A 164 12.77 1.92 -11.62
N SER A 165 12.77 1.84 -12.94
CA SER A 165 11.76 1.06 -13.68
C SER A 165 10.31 1.37 -13.26
N VAL A 166 10.03 2.64 -12.96
CA VAL A 166 8.69 3.10 -12.53
C VAL A 166 7.72 3.01 -13.70
N ARG A 167 6.58 2.38 -13.49
CA ARG A 167 5.48 2.27 -14.45
C ARG A 167 4.20 2.69 -13.76
N VAL A 168 3.57 3.73 -14.28
CA VAL A 168 2.28 4.24 -13.81
C VAL A 168 1.24 3.99 -14.90
N ARG A 169 0.10 3.46 -14.52
CA ARG A 169 -1.08 3.30 -15.38
C ARG A 169 -2.29 3.89 -14.68
N THR A 170 -3.04 4.70 -15.37
CA THR A 170 -4.32 5.24 -14.90
C THR A 170 -5.47 4.40 -15.42
N TYR A 171 -6.55 4.35 -14.67
CA TYR A 171 -7.82 3.72 -15.01
C TYR A 171 -8.97 4.53 -14.37
N ASP A 172 -10.21 4.17 -14.62
CA ASP A 172 -11.38 4.99 -14.23
C ASP A 172 -11.46 5.30 -12.73
N LEU A 173 -10.89 4.43 -11.87
CA LEU A 173 -10.96 4.57 -10.42
C LEU A 173 -9.71 5.19 -9.79
N GLY A 174 -8.62 5.39 -10.56
CA GLY A 174 -7.37 5.87 -10.01
C GLY A 174 -6.14 5.49 -10.83
N TRP A 175 -5.09 5.09 -10.13
CA TRP A 175 -3.83 4.67 -10.74
C TRP A 175 -3.28 3.39 -10.08
N VAL A 176 -2.49 2.69 -10.85
CA VAL A 176 -1.63 1.59 -10.40
C VAL A 176 -0.19 1.94 -10.75
N CYS A 177 0.71 1.75 -9.81
CA CYS A 177 2.14 1.95 -9.99
C CYS A 177 2.90 0.69 -9.63
N THR A 178 3.91 0.35 -10.44
CA THR A 178 4.95 -0.60 -10.06
C THR A 178 6.31 0.05 -10.22
N ALA A 179 7.20 -0.19 -9.26
CA ALA A 179 8.56 0.32 -9.29
C ALA A 179 9.53 -0.74 -8.74
N ARG A 180 10.79 -0.72 -9.19
CA ARG A 180 11.83 -1.59 -8.66
C ARG A 180 12.89 -0.76 -7.96
N LEU A 181 13.28 -1.19 -6.77
CA LEU A 181 14.41 -0.57 -6.09
C LEU A 181 15.71 -0.85 -6.87
N THR A 182 16.54 0.17 -7.07
CA THR A 182 17.80 0.08 -7.83
C THR A 182 18.99 -0.24 -6.95
#